data_c1c0944190b24ddf3c0e241155487137
#
_entry.id   c1c0944190b24ddf3c0e241155487137
#
_cell.length_a   1.000
_cell.length_b   1.000
_cell.length_c   1.000
_cell.angle_alpha   90.00
_cell.angle_beta   90.00
_cell.angle_gamma   90.00
#
_symmetry.space_group_name_H-M   'P 1'
#
loop_
_entity.id
_entity.type
_entity.pdbx_description
1 polymer ?
#
loop_
_entity_poly.entity_id
_entity_poly.type
_entity_poly.pdbx_seq_one_letter_code
_entity_poly.pdbx_strand_id
1 'polypeptide(L)'
;SVQVPLLTSRRVLIAAGLFAVICLGLQAWRSWVLLASYDQGIFQQVLWNSLHGHWFESTLSSQLSTNVEHAGELPSVDYERLGQHFTPTLLLFAPLLGLLGGAALPLAQVGLVTAAGLVLHRLASGCLPERTANWIAYGYFGGNALIGPTLGNFTDLCQLPLAVFVLVLGLVERRTGLILLA
;
A
#
# COMPACT_ATOMS: atom_id res chain seq x y z
N SER A 1 -0.43 -13.58 -29.91
CA SER A 1 -1.13 -12.96 -28.77
C SER A 1 -0.74 -13.70 -27.50
N VAL A 2 -0.21 -12.98 -26.52
CA VAL A 2 0.08 -13.54 -25.21
C VAL A 2 -1.24 -13.87 -24.54
N GLN A 3 -1.46 -15.14 -24.22
CA GLN A 3 -2.64 -15.57 -23.48
C GLN A 3 -2.27 -15.59 -21.98
N VAL A 4 -2.76 -14.59 -21.25
CA VAL A 4 -2.55 -14.53 -19.80
C VAL A 4 -3.61 -15.40 -19.11
N PRO A 5 -3.21 -16.42 -18.32
CA PRO A 5 -4.15 -17.30 -17.63
C PRO A 5 -5.08 -16.51 -16.70
N LEU A 6 -6.36 -16.89 -16.68
CA LEU A 6 -7.33 -16.27 -15.77
C LEU A 6 -7.14 -16.69 -14.31
N LEU A 7 -6.62 -17.90 -14.08
CA LEU A 7 -6.52 -18.47 -12.75
C LEU A 7 -5.07 -18.48 -12.26
N THR A 8 -4.88 -17.99 -11.04
CA THR A 8 -3.61 -18.09 -10.33
C THR A 8 -3.41 -19.49 -9.76
N SER A 9 -2.20 -20.01 -9.83
CA SER A 9 -1.83 -21.32 -9.27
C SER A 9 -2.22 -21.40 -7.77
N ARG A 10 -2.85 -22.51 -7.36
CA ARG A 10 -3.23 -22.74 -5.96
C ARG A 10 -2.06 -22.58 -4.98
N ARG A 11 -0.87 -22.99 -5.41
CA ARG A 11 0.36 -22.86 -4.58
C ARG A 11 0.73 -21.40 -4.34
N VAL A 12 0.57 -20.53 -5.34
CA VAL A 12 0.82 -19.10 -5.22
C VAL A 12 -0.25 -18.43 -4.36
N LEU A 13 -1.51 -18.86 -4.46
CA LEU A 13 -2.57 -18.37 -3.56
C LEU A 13 -2.28 -18.72 -2.10
N ILE A 14 -1.76 -19.91 -1.82
CA ILE A 14 -1.34 -20.32 -0.48
C ILE A 14 -0.17 -19.43 0.00
N ALA A 15 0.84 -19.21 -0.84
CA ALA A 15 1.97 -18.35 -0.50
C ALA A 15 1.53 -16.90 -0.22
N ALA A 16 0.65 -16.36 -1.04
CA ALA A 16 0.05 -15.03 -0.85
C ALA A 16 -0.76 -14.94 0.46
N GLY A 17 -1.56 -15.96 0.75
CA GLY A 17 -2.32 -16.05 1.99
C GLY A 17 -1.42 -16.12 3.23
N LEU A 18 -0.36 -16.93 3.19
CA LEU A 18 0.63 -17.02 4.27
C LEU A 18 1.34 -15.69 4.47
N PHE A 19 1.78 -15.05 3.39
CA PHE A 19 2.38 -13.71 3.45
C PHE A 19 1.43 -12.71 4.12
N ALA A 20 0.18 -12.65 3.67
CA ALA A 20 -0.81 -11.72 4.23
C ALA A 20 -1.06 -11.98 5.73
N VAL A 21 -1.27 -13.24 6.13
CA VAL A 21 -1.53 -13.61 7.53
C VAL A 21 -0.33 -13.29 8.42
N ILE A 22 0.90 -13.59 7.98
CA ILE A 22 2.10 -13.29 8.74
C ILE A 22 2.28 -11.77 8.87
N CYS A 23 2.16 -11.02 7.77
CA CYS A 23 2.31 -9.56 7.80
C CYS A 23 1.25 -8.90 8.68
N LEU A 24 -0.02 -9.31 8.56
CA LEU A 24 -1.10 -8.76 9.40
C LEU A 24 -0.93 -9.14 10.86
N GLY A 25 -0.51 -10.36 11.16
CA GLY A 25 -0.23 -10.79 12.53
C GLY A 25 0.88 -9.99 13.19
N LEU A 26 1.98 -9.74 12.45
CA LEU A 26 3.09 -8.93 12.93
C LEU A 26 2.71 -7.44 13.06
N GLN A 27 1.91 -6.90 12.14
CA GLN A 27 1.39 -5.53 12.25
C GLN A 27 0.45 -5.37 13.44
N ALA A 28 -0.43 -6.34 13.68
CA ALA A 28 -1.31 -6.34 14.86
C ALA A 28 -0.49 -6.40 16.16
N TRP A 29 0.52 -7.27 16.21
CA TRP A 29 1.43 -7.35 17.37
C TRP A 29 2.16 -6.02 17.59
N ARG A 30 2.72 -5.40 16.56
CA ARG A 30 3.37 -4.08 16.64
C ARG A 30 2.44 -3.00 17.17
N SER A 31 1.19 -2.96 16.66
CA SER A 31 0.19 -2.02 17.13
C SER A 31 -0.16 -2.24 18.60
N TRP A 32 -0.24 -3.49 19.03
CA TRP A 32 -0.51 -3.84 20.44
C TRP A 32 0.61 -3.40 21.39
N VAL A 33 1.87 -3.52 20.97
CA VAL A 33 3.03 -3.07 21.77
C VAL A 33 3.41 -1.61 21.53
N LEU A 34 2.53 -0.83 20.87
CA LEU A 34 2.70 0.60 20.60
C LEU A 34 3.95 0.95 19.75
N LEU A 35 4.37 0.05 18.88
CA LEU A 35 5.47 0.24 17.93
C LEU A 35 4.97 0.77 16.56
N ALA A 36 3.85 1.51 16.53
CA ALA A 36 3.41 2.19 15.32
C ALA A 36 4.42 3.27 14.93
N SER A 37 4.62 3.43 13.62
CA SER A 37 5.54 4.44 13.12
C SER A 37 4.91 5.82 13.13
N TYR A 38 5.75 6.84 13.19
CA TYR A 38 5.34 8.23 13.12
C TYR A 38 4.60 8.55 11.81
N ASP A 39 5.11 8.06 10.68
CA ASP A 39 4.48 8.28 9.36
C ASP A 39 3.09 7.65 9.26
N GLN A 40 2.89 6.47 9.84
CA GLN A 40 1.56 5.85 9.91
C GLN A 40 0.59 6.75 10.69
N GLY A 41 1.06 7.39 11.78
CA GLY A 41 0.28 8.35 12.55
C GLY A 41 -0.12 9.57 11.71
N ILE A 42 0.81 10.11 10.92
CA ILE A 42 0.54 11.22 9.99
C ILE A 42 -0.55 10.84 8.99
N PHE A 43 -0.40 9.72 8.27
CA PHE A 43 -1.36 9.30 7.26
C PHE A 43 -2.73 9.00 7.87
N GLN A 44 -2.77 8.41 9.06
CA GLN A 44 -4.01 8.16 9.78
C GLN A 44 -4.70 9.46 10.18
N GLN A 45 -3.96 10.46 10.66
CA GLN A 45 -4.50 11.76 11.02
C GLN A 45 -5.01 12.51 9.78
N VAL A 46 -4.25 12.52 8.68
CA VAL A 46 -4.68 13.13 7.41
C VAL A 46 -6.02 12.56 6.94
N LEU A 47 -6.18 11.24 6.97
CA LEU A 47 -7.43 10.59 6.57
C LEU A 47 -8.57 10.88 7.54
N TRP A 48 -8.30 10.85 8.84
CA TRP A 48 -9.29 11.20 9.86
C TRP A 48 -9.78 12.63 9.70
N ASN A 49 -8.88 13.59 9.57
CA ASN A 49 -9.21 14.99 9.39
C ASN A 49 -9.99 15.20 8.09
N SER A 50 -9.59 14.55 6.99
CA SER A 50 -10.31 14.63 5.71
C SER A 50 -11.75 14.11 5.81
N LEU A 51 -12.02 13.07 6.62
CA LEU A 51 -13.37 12.58 6.90
C LEU A 51 -14.24 13.59 7.69
N HIS A 52 -13.61 14.55 8.37
CA HIS A 52 -14.27 15.57 9.17
C HIS A 52 -14.25 16.96 8.51
N GLY A 53 -13.94 17.05 7.23
CA GLY A 53 -13.98 18.28 6.45
C GLY A 53 -12.65 19.07 6.40
N HIS A 54 -11.62 18.59 7.08
CA HIS A 54 -10.26 19.14 7.11
C HIS A 54 -9.37 18.37 6.13
N TRP A 55 -9.48 18.70 4.85
CA TRP A 55 -8.86 17.95 3.77
C TRP A 55 -7.34 18.01 3.81
N PHE A 56 -6.70 16.84 3.94
CA PHE A 56 -5.24 16.66 3.97
C PHE A 56 -4.50 17.40 5.08
N GLU A 57 -5.19 17.88 6.10
CA GLU A 57 -4.58 18.57 7.22
C GLU A 57 -3.94 17.61 8.23
N SER A 58 -2.80 18.00 8.79
CA SER A 58 -2.10 17.21 9.81
C SER A 58 -1.23 18.09 10.71
N THR A 59 -1.51 18.11 12.00
CA THR A 59 -0.66 18.74 13.01
C THR A 59 0.68 18.01 13.19
N LEU A 60 0.72 16.70 12.96
CA LEU A 60 1.96 15.91 13.02
C LEU A 60 2.92 16.31 11.89
N SER A 61 2.40 16.53 10.66
CA SER A 61 3.20 17.05 9.56
C SER A 61 3.67 18.47 9.82
N SER A 62 2.84 19.31 10.42
CA SER A 62 3.18 20.68 10.82
C SER A 62 4.35 20.71 11.79
N GLN A 63 4.41 19.80 12.78
CA GLN A 63 5.54 19.71 13.70
C GLN A 63 6.88 19.47 13.01
N LEU A 64 6.91 18.61 12.00
CA LEU A 64 8.12 18.36 11.22
C LEU A 64 8.57 19.61 10.46
N SER A 65 7.64 20.30 9.83
CA SER A 65 7.92 21.52 9.07
C SER A 65 8.30 22.68 9.98
N THR A 66 7.65 22.82 11.14
CA THR A 66 7.90 23.89 12.12
C THR A 66 9.36 23.91 12.59
N ASN A 67 9.96 22.75 12.81
CA ASN A 67 11.36 22.66 13.23
C ASN A 67 12.35 23.07 12.14
N VAL A 68 11.98 22.94 10.86
CA VAL A 68 12.86 23.19 9.72
C VAL A 68 12.59 24.56 9.08
N GLU A 69 11.32 24.93 8.91
CA GLU A 69 10.90 26.07 8.11
C GLU A 69 10.46 27.27 8.96
N HIS A 70 9.91 27.05 10.14
CA HIS A 70 9.24 28.07 10.97
C HIS A 70 9.89 28.32 12.33
N ALA A 71 11.11 27.91 12.53
CA ALA A 71 11.93 28.25 13.69
C ALA A 71 11.25 28.08 15.07
N GLY A 72 10.37 27.09 15.21
CA GLY A 72 9.73 26.74 16.48
C GLY A 72 8.34 27.33 16.72
N GLU A 73 7.66 27.83 15.68
CA GLU A 73 6.24 28.18 15.80
C GLU A 73 5.39 26.97 16.19
N LEU A 74 4.27 27.20 16.87
CA LEU A 74 3.37 26.11 17.28
C LEU A 74 2.75 25.43 16.06
N PRO A 75 2.60 24.10 16.08
CA PRO A 75 1.93 23.36 14.99
C PRO A 75 0.52 23.87 14.74
N SER A 76 0.17 24.10 13.48
CA SER A 76 -1.18 24.49 13.06
C SER A 76 -1.98 23.25 12.62
N VAL A 77 -3.29 23.26 12.93
CA VAL A 77 -4.21 22.23 12.41
C VAL A 77 -4.40 22.39 10.90
N ASP A 78 -4.27 23.61 10.39
CA ASP A 78 -4.52 23.98 8.99
C ASP A 78 -3.35 23.64 8.06
N TYR A 79 -2.35 22.90 8.53
CA TYR A 79 -1.21 22.51 7.71
C TYR A 79 -1.59 21.42 6.70
N GLU A 80 -1.66 21.80 5.44
CA GLU A 80 -2.01 20.88 4.34
C GLU A 80 -0.81 20.07 3.87
N ARG A 81 -0.88 18.76 4.07
CA ARG A 81 0.17 17.81 3.65
C ARG A 81 0.35 17.70 2.13
N LEU A 82 -0.65 18.02 1.32
CA LEU A 82 -0.54 17.96 -0.15
C LEU A 82 0.58 18.84 -0.71
N GLY A 83 0.96 19.91 -0.02
CA GLY A 83 2.11 20.73 -0.39
C GLY A 83 3.46 20.03 -0.17
N GLN A 84 3.52 19.07 0.74
CA GLN A 84 4.72 18.29 1.04
C GLN A 84 4.75 16.96 0.25
N HIS A 85 3.62 16.25 0.18
CA HIS A 85 3.46 15.00 -0.55
C HIS A 85 2.15 15.01 -1.34
N PHE A 86 2.23 15.07 -2.66
CA PHE A 86 1.04 15.05 -3.51
C PHE A 86 0.52 13.62 -3.69
N THR A 87 -0.31 13.17 -2.77
CA THR A 87 -0.90 11.83 -2.74
C THR A 87 -2.42 11.83 -2.58
N PRO A 88 -3.18 12.39 -3.55
CA PRO A 88 -4.64 12.44 -3.46
C PRO A 88 -5.29 11.05 -3.41
N THR A 89 -4.63 10.03 -3.95
CA THR A 89 -5.09 8.63 -3.91
C THR A 89 -5.17 8.06 -2.49
N LEU A 90 -4.54 8.70 -1.52
CA LEU A 90 -4.67 8.35 -0.11
C LEU A 90 -6.14 8.36 0.36
N LEU A 91 -6.95 9.28 -0.16
CA LEU A 91 -8.39 9.38 0.17
C LEU A 91 -9.19 8.12 -0.15
N LEU A 92 -8.70 7.25 -1.04
CA LEU A 92 -9.34 5.96 -1.33
C LEU A 92 -9.40 5.06 -0.08
N PHE A 93 -8.53 5.29 0.91
CA PHE A 93 -8.52 4.55 2.18
C PHE A 93 -9.39 5.20 3.26
N ALA A 94 -9.93 6.41 3.05
CA ALA A 94 -10.75 7.09 4.03
C ALA A 94 -12.00 6.27 4.45
N PRO A 95 -12.77 5.63 3.54
CA PRO A 95 -13.87 4.77 3.96
C PRO A 95 -13.42 3.59 4.82
N LEU A 96 -12.25 3.02 4.51
CA LEU A 96 -11.67 1.92 5.27
C LEU A 96 -11.27 2.36 6.68
N LEU A 97 -10.71 3.56 6.81
CA LEU A 97 -10.40 4.17 8.11
C LEU A 97 -11.67 4.39 8.94
N GLY A 98 -12.73 4.90 8.33
CA GLY A 98 -14.01 5.11 9.00
C GLY A 98 -14.63 3.82 9.56
N LEU A 99 -14.38 2.68 8.90
CA LEU A 99 -14.90 1.37 9.31
C LEU A 99 -13.99 0.64 10.31
N LEU A 100 -12.67 0.71 10.15
CA LEU A 100 -11.70 -0.15 10.81
C LEU A 100 -10.72 0.62 11.73
N GLY A 101 -10.83 1.95 11.77
CA GLY A 101 -9.95 2.78 12.59
C GLY A 101 -8.47 2.52 12.32
N GLY A 102 -7.67 2.36 13.37
CA GLY A 102 -6.22 2.17 13.28
C GLY A 102 -5.76 0.94 12.51
N ALA A 103 -6.62 -0.05 12.28
CA ALA A 103 -6.30 -1.23 11.48
C ALA A 103 -6.38 -0.99 9.97
N ALA A 104 -6.99 0.11 9.52
CA ALA A 104 -7.26 0.39 8.12
C ALA A 104 -5.98 0.43 7.26
N LEU A 105 -5.00 1.22 7.66
CA LEU A 105 -3.77 1.41 6.89
C LEU A 105 -2.91 0.15 6.81
N PRO A 106 -2.65 -0.59 7.90
CA PRO A 106 -1.98 -1.88 7.83
C PRO A 106 -2.69 -2.89 6.91
N LEU A 107 -4.02 -2.99 7.00
CA LEU A 107 -4.81 -3.86 6.12
C LEU A 107 -4.71 -3.45 4.66
N ALA A 108 -4.84 -2.15 4.36
CA ALA A 108 -4.70 -1.63 3.00
C ALA A 108 -3.31 -1.95 2.43
N GLN A 109 -2.26 -1.68 3.17
CA GLN A 109 -0.89 -1.93 2.73
C GLN A 109 -0.64 -3.41 2.43
N VAL A 110 -0.96 -4.30 3.37
CA VAL A 110 -0.77 -5.74 3.17
C VAL A 110 -1.64 -6.26 2.02
N GLY A 111 -2.88 -5.77 1.92
CA GLY A 111 -3.79 -6.12 0.82
C GLY A 111 -3.26 -5.72 -0.55
N LEU A 112 -2.80 -4.47 -0.70
CA LEU A 112 -2.25 -3.96 -1.97
C LEU A 112 -0.96 -4.71 -2.38
N VAL A 113 -0.05 -4.91 -1.43
CA VAL A 113 1.19 -5.64 -1.68
C VAL A 113 0.91 -7.09 -2.06
N THR A 114 -0.04 -7.73 -1.39
CA THR A 114 -0.45 -9.11 -1.72
C THR A 114 -1.08 -9.18 -3.11
N ALA A 115 -1.99 -8.26 -3.42
CA ALA A 115 -2.64 -8.16 -4.74
C ALA A 115 -1.60 -7.93 -5.85
N ALA A 116 -0.61 -7.06 -5.62
CA ALA A 116 0.48 -6.82 -6.56
C ALA A 116 1.25 -8.11 -6.89
N GLY A 117 1.56 -8.94 -5.90
CA GLY A 117 2.23 -10.23 -6.11
C GLY A 117 1.39 -11.22 -6.94
N LEU A 118 0.06 -11.21 -6.76
CA LEU A 118 -0.84 -12.03 -7.57
C LEU A 118 -0.91 -11.53 -9.04
N VAL A 119 -0.93 -10.21 -9.25
CA VAL A 119 -0.90 -9.62 -10.61
C VAL A 119 0.45 -9.91 -11.27
N LEU A 120 1.56 -9.79 -10.54
CA LEU A 120 2.90 -10.16 -11.03
C LEU A 120 2.96 -11.63 -11.48
N HIS A 121 2.41 -12.55 -10.66
CA HIS A 121 2.33 -13.97 -11.04
C HIS A 121 1.54 -14.15 -12.33
N ARG A 122 0.39 -13.47 -12.46
CA ARG A 122 -0.44 -13.53 -13.66
C ARG A 122 0.32 -13.05 -14.90
N LEU A 123 1.04 -11.94 -14.82
CA LEU A 123 1.89 -11.43 -15.88
C LEU A 123 2.98 -12.45 -16.27
N ALA A 124 3.69 -12.98 -15.28
CA ALA A 124 4.75 -13.97 -15.50
C ALA A 124 4.20 -15.22 -16.17
N SER A 125 3.02 -15.70 -15.77
CA SER A 125 2.37 -16.89 -16.34
C SER A 125 1.94 -16.71 -17.80
N GLY A 126 1.75 -15.48 -18.26
CA GLY A 126 1.46 -15.20 -19.68
C GLY A 126 2.68 -15.29 -20.59
N CYS A 127 3.89 -15.21 -20.02
CA CYS A 127 5.15 -15.15 -20.79
C CYS A 127 6.10 -16.31 -20.51
N LEU A 128 5.93 -17.00 -19.38
CA LEU A 128 6.90 -17.97 -18.86
C LEU A 128 6.19 -19.27 -18.47
N PRO A 129 6.93 -20.41 -18.41
CA PRO A 129 6.41 -21.65 -17.87
C PRO A 129 5.90 -21.48 -16.44
N GLU A 130 4.81 -22.19 -16.08
CA GLU A 130 4.16 -22.09 -14.77
C GLU A 130 5.13 -22.20 -13.58
N ARG A 131 6.09 -23.14 -13.68
CA ARG A 131 7.11 -23.32 -12.63
C ARG A 131 7.93 -22.04 -12.40
N THR A 132 8.34 -21.37 -13.46
CA THR A 132 9.14 -20.14 -13.40
C THR A 132 8.28 -18.98 -12.86
N ALA A 133 7.05 -18.84 -13.33
CA ALA A 133 6.11 -17.85 -12.84
C ALA A 133 5.83 -18.01 -11.33
N ASN A 134 5.69 -19.25 -10.85
CA ASN A 134 5.53 -19.55 -9.42
C ASN A 134 6.77 -19.11 -8.61
N TRP A 135 7.99 -19.37 -9.11
CA TRP A 135 9.22 -18.94 -8.43
C TRP A 135 9.37 -17.42 -8.38
N ILE A 136 8.94 -16.69 -9.42
CA ILE A 136 8.88 -15.23 -9.41
C ILE A 136 7.96 -14.74 -8.29
N ALA A 137 6.76 -15.32 -8.17
CA ALA A 137 5.84 -14.95 -7.11
C ALA A 137 6.38 -15.29 -5.70
N TYR A 138 7.04 -16.44 -5.54
CA TYR A 138 7.67 -16.79 -4.26
C TYR A 138 8.81 -15.84 -3.90
N GLY A 139 9.64 -15.46 -4.89
CA GLY A 139 10.69 -14.46 -4.72
C GLY A 139 10.13 -13.09 -4.33
N TYR A 140 8.97 -12.71 -4.89
CA TYR A 140 8.27 -11.49 -4.52
C TYR A 140 7.81 -11.54 -3.06
N PHE A 141 7.05 -12.57 -2.65
CA PHE A 141 6.54 -12.68 -1.28
C PHE A 141 7.62 -12.95 -0.23
N GLY A 142 8.73 -13.61 -0.60
CA GLY A 142 9.86 -13.89 0.30
C GLY A 142 10.98 -12.83 0.24
N GLY A 143 10.87 -11.83 -0.61
CA GLY A 143 11.90 -10.81 -0.80
C GLY A 143 11.99 -9.82 0.37
N ASN A 144 13.18 -9.64 0.94
CA ASN A 144 13.39 -8.71 2.05
C ASN A 144 13.08 -7.26 1.67
N ALA A 145 13.31 -6.88 0.41
CA ALA A 145 12.97 -5.57 -0.12
C ALA A 145 11.47 -5.24 -0.05
N LEU A 146 10.62 -6.27 0.04
CA LEU A 146 9.18 -6.12 0.16
C LEU A 146 8.69 -6.29 1.61
N ILE A 147 9.17 -7.33 2.29
CA ILE A 147 8.78 -7.65 3.67
C ILE A 147 9.15 -6.52 4.62
N GLY A 148 10.36 -6.00 4.51
CA GLY A 148 10.85 -4.91 5.36
C GLY A 148 9.93 -3.68 5.34
N PRO A 149 9.70 -3.04 4.19
CA PRO A 149 8.78 -1.90 4.08
C PRO A 149 7.35 -2.23 4.50
N THR A 150 6.83 -3.42 4.14
CA THR A 150 5.46 -3.82 4.49
C THR A 150 5.27 -3.93 6.01
N LEU A 151 6.30 -4.34 6.75
CA LEU A 151 6.26 -4.45 8.21
C LEU A 151 6.74 -3.17 8.89
N GLY A 152 7.63 -2.42 8.25
CA GLY A 152 8.30 -1.28 8.86
C GLY A 152 7.37 -0.11 9.13
N ASN A 153 6.63 0.29 8.13
CA ASN A 153 5.89 1.54 8.16
C ASN A 153 4.79 1.56 7.10
N PHE A 154 3.64 2.21 7.37
CA PHE A 154 2.73 2.52 6.28
C PHE A 154 3.37 3.60 5.39
N THR A 155 3.34 3.38 4.11
CA THR A 155 3.72 4.38 3.10
C THR A 155 2.66 4.44 2.01
N ASP A 156 2.37 5.65 1.53
CA ASP A 156 1.51 5.90 0.37
C ASP A 156 2.03 5.23 -0.91
N LEU A 157 3.34 5.00 -0.98
CA LEU A 157 3.99 4.26 -2.08
C LEU A 157 3.60 2.77 -2.15
N CYS A 158 2.92 2.21 -1.14
CA CYS A 158 2.45 0.82 -1.17
C CYS A 158 1.46 0.54 -2.32
N GLN A 159 0.85 1.57 -2.88
CA GLN A 159 -0.05 1.48 -4.04
C GLN A 159 0.72 1.24 -5.35
N LEU A 160 1.95 1.73 -5.43
CA LEU A 160 2.73 1.79 -6.68
C LEU A 160 2.98 0.41 -7.31
N PRO A 161 3.40 -0.65 -6.59
CA PRO A 161 3.61 -1.95 -7.21
C PRO A 161 2.36 -2.51 -7.88
N LEU A 162 1.19 -2.38 -7.24
CA LEU A 162 -0.06 -2.83 -7.82
C LEU A 162 -0.43 -2.01 -9.06
N ALA A 163 -0.35 -0.69 -8.98
CA ALA A 163 -0.65 0.21 -10.09
C ALA A 163 0.24 -0.11 -11.31
N VAL A 164 1.55 -0.24 -11.11
CA VAL A 164 2.49 -0.57 -12.20
C VAL A 164 2.17 -1.94 -12.81
N PHE A 165 1.92 -2.97 -12.00
CA PHE A 165 1.64 -4.30 -12.54
C PHE A 165 0.28 -4.37 -13.24
N VAL A 166 -0.73 -3.65 -12.74
CA VAL A 166 -2.05 -3.54 -13.41
C VAL A 166 -1.93 -2.79 -14.73
N LEU A 167 -1.13 -1.71 -14.78
CA LEU A 167 -0.85 -0.98 -16.02
C LEU A 167 -0.20 -1.90 -17.06
N VAL A 168 0.86 -2.60 -16.67
CA VAL A 168 1.55 -3.54 -17.58
C VAL A 168 0.60 -4.64 -18.05
N LEU A 169 -0.22 -5.20 -17.16
CA LEU A 169 -1.23 -6.19 -17.52
C LEU A 169 -2.24 -5.63 -18.52
N GLY A 170 -2.71 -4.41 -18.29
CA GLY A 170 -3.63 -3.71 -19.20
C GLY A 170 -3.03 -3.51 -20.59
N LEU A 171 -1.76 -3.12 -20.66
CA LEU A 171 -1.03 -2.96 -21.92
C LEU A 171 -0.85 -4.31 -22.66
N VAL A 172 -0.45 -5.35 -21.95
CA VAL A 172 -0.25 -6.70 -22.52
C VAL A 172 -1.56 -7.30 -23.02
N GLU A 173 -2.64 -7.19 -22.24
CA GLU A 173 -3.97 -7.69 -22.60
C GLU A 173 -4.75 -6.73 -23.52
N ARG A 174 -4.24 -5.52 -23.80
CA ARG A 174 -4.90 -4.45 -24.56
C ARG A 174 -6.27 -4.07 -23.96
N ARG A 175 -6.37 -4.03 -22.65
CA ARG A 175 -7.58 -3.69 -21.90
C ARG A 175 -7.53 -2.25 -21.41
N THR A 176 -8.21 -1.35 -22.11
CA THR A 176 -8.28 0.08 -21.76
C THR A 176 -8.77 0.29 -20.31
N GLY A 177 -9.73 -0.50 -19.84
CA GLY A 177 -10.22 -0.39 -18.46
C GLY A 177 -9.15 -0.63 -17.39
N LEU A 178 -8.22 -1.57 -17.60
CA LEU A 178 -7.09 -1.79 -16.68
C LEU A 178 -6.07 -0.67 -16.74
N ILE A 179 -5.85 -0.11 -17.93
CA ILE A 179 -4.91 1.02 -18.13
C ILE A 179 -5.42 2.27 -17.40
N LEU A 180 -6.73 2.52 -17.41
CA LEU A 180 -7.33 3.67 -16.75
C LEU A 180 -7.46 3.49 -15.23
N LEU A 181 -7.43 2.26 -14.74
CA LEU A 181 -7.52 1.92 -13.32
C LEU A 181 -6.17 2.04 -12.61
N ALA A 182 -5.07 1.93 -13.33
CA ALA A 182 -3.71 1.98 -12.79
C ALA A 182 -3.21 3.40 -12.56
#